data_dc5dc347877c7e4173429d1d6ab29e3d
#
_entry.id   dc5dc347877c7e4173429d1d6ab29e3d
#
_cell.length_a   1.000
_cell.length_b   1.000
_cell.length_c   1.000
_cell.angle_alpha   90.00
_cell.angle_beta   90.00
_cell.angle_gamma   90.00
#
_symmetry.space_group_name_H-M   'P 1'
#
loop_
_entity.id
_entity.type
_entity.pdbx_description
1 polymer ?
#
loop_
_entity_poly.entity_id
_entity_poly.type
_entity_poly.pdbx_seq_one_letter_code
_entity_poly.pdbx_strand_id
1 'polypeptide(L)'
;PYTTLFRSTFDDVAGRYTVFSRVTPKQKRQLVQAMQRAGHQVAMTGDGVNDLLALREADCSIAIASGSDAARQISQVVLLDSDFTYLPQVVLEGRKVVNNVTRTAAVFFIKTIYSVLVSFFCLALNVPFPFIPIQITLVDACIEAWPSFLTIFESDTRRIRGRFLPTALGKAAPFAIAVTGMIIAFSLIAPFGETQNRTVMFALLITASRSEEHTSELQ
;
A
#
# COMPACT_ATOMS: atom_id res chain seq x y z
N PRO A 1 -28.45 -31.07 21.36
CA PRO A 1 -27.64 -31.97 20.52
C PRO A 1 -27.36 -31.42 19.11
N TYR A 2 -27.85 -30.23 18.77
CA TYR A 2 -27.68 -29.67 17.40
C TYR A 2 -26.43 -28.79 17.22
N THR A 3 -25.69 -28.48 18.26
CA THR A 3 -24.59 -27.50 18.22
C THR A 3 -23.26 -28.05 17.74
N THR A 4 -23.02 -29.36 17.81
CA THR A 4 -21.76 -29.96 17.42
C THR A 4 -21.70 -30.35 15.95
N LEU A 5 -22.86 -30.66 15.37
CA LEU A 5 -23.00 -30.95 13.92
C LEU A 5 -22.78 -29.69 13.05
N PHE A 6 -23.02 -28.50 13.58
CA PHE A 6 -22.97 -27.25 12.84
C PHE A 6 -21.53 -26.71 12.55
N ARG A 7 -20.52 -27.09 13.31
CA ARG A 7 -19.17 -26.56 13.07
C ARG A 7 -18.50 -27.15 11.82
N SER A 8 -18.62 -28.45 11.63
CA SER A 8 -18.16 -29.13 10.41
C SER A 8 -19.03 -28.76 9.20
N THR A 9 -20.30 -28.51 9.43
CA THR A 9 -21.26 -28.18 8.36
C THR A 9 -21.06 -26.78 7.77
N PHE A 10 -20.63 -25.76 8.54
CA PHE A 10 -20.38 -24.43 7.98
C PHE A 10 -19.14 -24.34 7.11
N ASP A 11 -18.10 -25.05 7.44
CA ASP A 11 -16.88 -25.09 6.62
C ASP A 11 -17.17 -25.80 5.27
N ASP A 12 -18.00 -26.84 5.27
CA ASP A 12 -18.38 -27.56 4.06
C ASP A 12 -19.39 -26.80 3.18
N VAL A 13 -20.27 -26.00 3.77
CA VAL A 13 -21.36 -25.33 3.03
C VAL A 13 -21.03 -23.89 2.63
N ALA A 14 -20.14 -23.22 3.33
CA ALA A 14 -19.80 -21.83 3.08
C ALA A 14 -19.28 -21.58 1.64
N GLY A 15 -18.56 -22.57 1.06
CA GLY A 15 -18.09 -22.51 -0.32
C GLY A 15 -19.05 -23.10 -1.37
N ARG A 16 -20.13 -23.80 -0.94
CA ARG A 16 -21.05 -24.51 -1.84
C ARG A 16 -22.35 -23.75 -2.12
N TYR A 17 -22.80 -22.94 -1.18
CA TYR A 17 -24.08 -22.24 -1.26
C TYR A 17 -23.89 -20.72 -1.20
N THR A 18 -24.69 -20.01 -1.98
CA THR A 18 -24.68 -18.54 -2.08
C THR A 18 -25.79 -17.87 -1.25
N VAL A 19 -26.82 -18.63 -0.85
CA VAL A 19 -27.96 -18.11 -0.12
C VAL A 19 -28.17 -18.89 1.17
N PHE A 20 -28.21 -18.18 2.29
CA PHE A 20 -28.49 -18.70 3.61
C PHE A 20 -29.67 -17.95 4.21
N SER A 21 -30.76 -18.64 4.54
CA SER A 21 -31.96 -18.03 5.11
C SER A 21 -32.10 -18.37 6.60
N ARG A 22 -32.78 -17.50 7.36
CA ARG A 22 -33.07 -17.67 8.80
C ARG A 22 -31.84 -17.93 9.65
N VAL A 23 -30.73 -17.26 9.33
CA VAL A 23 -29.44 -17.40 10.02
C VAL A 23 -29.43 -16.51 11.27
N THR A 24 -29.09 -17.10 12.43
CA THR A 24 -28.92 -16.34 13.66
C THR A 24 -27.65 -15.48 13.65
N PRO A 25 -27.53 -14.44 14.51
CA PRO A 25 -26.32 -13.61 14.59
C PRO A 25 -25.03 -14.42 14.80
N LYS A 26 -25.08 -15.44 15.65
CA LYS A 26 -23.93 -16.35 15.88
C LYS A 26 -23.56 -17.15 14.64
N GLN A 27 -24.57 -17.62 13.90
CA GLN A 27 -24.35 -18.37 12.66
C GLN A 27 -23.81 -17.47 11.54
N LYS A 28 -24.25 -16.21 11.42
CA LYS A 28 -23.67 -15.22 10.51
C LYS A 28 -22.17 -15.05 10.75
N ARG A 29 -21.77 -14.88 12.00
CA ARG A 29 -20.36 -14.83 12.41
C ARG A 29 -19.60 -16.10 12.03
N GLN A 30 -20.18 -17.28 12.28
CA GLN A 30 -19.56 -18.56 11.92
C GLN A 30 -19.38 -18.75 10.42
N LEU A 31 -20.30 -18.24 9.59
CA LEU A 31 -20.18 -18.22 8.13
C LEU A 31 -19.00 -17.35 7.69
N VAL A 32 -18.87 -16.14 8.24
CA VAL A 32 -17.72 -15.27 7.98
C VAL A 32 -16.41 -15.99 8.33
N GLN A 33 -16.33 -16.58 9.52
CA GLN A 33 -15.16 -17.33 9.96
C GLN A 33 -14.85 -18.55 9.07
N ALA A 34 -15.88 -19.25 8.59
CA ALA A 34 -15.71 -20.39 7.69
C ALA A 34 -15.12 -19.96 6.35
N MET A 35 -15.61 -18.86 5.79
CA MET A 35 -15.06 -18.28 4.56
C MET A 35 -13.60 -17.81 4.74
N GLN A 36 -13.28 -17.17 5.88
CA GLN A 36 -11.92 -16.75 6.20
C GLN A 36 -10.97 -17.94 6.34
N ARG A 37 -11.42 -19.05 7.01
CA ARG A 37 -10.63 -20.30 7.09
C ARG A 37 -10.40 -20.94 5.74
N ALA A 38 -11.33 -20.77 4.80
CA ALA A 38 -11.17 -21.20 3.42
C ALA A 38 -10.20 -20.31 2.59
N GLY A 39 -9.61 -19.28 3.21
CA GLY A 39 -8.64 -18.38 2.57
C GLY A 39 -9.24 -17.18 1.84
N HIS A 40 -10.55 -16.92 2.02
CA HIS A 40 -11.21 -15.76 1.43
C HIS A 40 -11.08 -14.54 2.33
N GLN A 41 -10.96 -13.36 1.72
CA GLN A 41 -11.21 -12.09 2.39
C GLN A 41 -12.71 -11.79 2.31
N VAL A 42 -13.33 -11.53 3.46
CA VAL A 42 -14.78 -11.43 3.59
C VAL A 42 -15.19 -10.00 3.87
N ALA A 43 -15.97 -9.41 2.97
CA ALA A 43 -16.70 -8.18 3.25
C ALA A 43 -18.11 -8.54 3.74
N MET A 44 -18.53 -7.95 4.88
CA MET A 44 -19.85 -8.13 5.45
C MET A 44 -20.60 -6.81 5.41
N THR A 45 -21.81 -6.87 4.87
CA THR A 45 -22.75 -5.74 4.91
C THR A 45 -23.90 -6.05 5.84
N GLY A 46 -24.26 -5.09 6.70
CA GLY A 46 -25.38 -5.22 7.63
C GLY A 46 -25.96 -3.88 8.06
N ASP A 47 -27.24 -3.91 8.44
CA ASP A 47 -28.02 -2.74 8.82
C ASP A 47 -28.45 -2.74 10.31
N GLY A 48 -28.42 -3.91 10.92
CA GLY A 48 -29.02 -4.12 12.22
C GLY A 48 -28.09 -4.58 13.33
N VAL A 49 -28.60 -4.54 14.55
CA VAL A 49 -27.91 -5.05 15.75
C VAL A 49 -27.61 -6.54 15.64
N ASN A 50 -28.40 -7.28 14.86
CA ASN A 50 -28.21 -8.71 14.61
C ASN A 50 -26.97 -9.02 13.77
N ASP A 51 -26.41 -8.03 13.08
CA ASP A 51 -25.23 -8.17 12.21
C ASP A 51 -23.92 -7.79 12.89
N LEU A 52 -23.97 -7.19 14.07
CA LEU A 52 -22.82 -6.68 14.81
C LEU A 52 -21.70 -7.73 14.98
N LEU A 53 -22.06 -8.97 15.31
CA LEU A 53 -21.08 -10.03 15.50
C LEU A 53 -20.36 -10.42 14.19
N ALA A 54 -21.10 -10.43 13.07
CA ALA A 54 -20.56 -10.73 11.77
C ALA A 54 -19.76 -9.55 11.19
N LEU A 55 -20.25 -8.30 11.39
CA LEU A 55 -19.55 -7.08 11.00
C LEU A 55 -18.18 -6.95 11.69
N ARG A 56 -18.11 -7.25 12.99
CA ARG A 56 -16.84 -7.24 13.73
C ARG A 56 -15.85 -8.31 13.31
N GLU A 57 -16.34 -9.44 12.84
CA GLU A 57 -15.51 -10.57 12.43
C GLU A 57 -14.97 -10.41 11.01
N ALA A 58 -15.70 -9.70 10.14
CA ALA A 58 -15.35 -9.54 8.74
C ALA A 58 -14.05 -8.72 8.53
N ASP A 59 -13.31 -9.01 7.46
CA ASP A 59 -12.12 -8.27 7.07
C ASP A 59 -12.47 -6.84 6.61
N CYS A 60 -13.67 -6.65 6.05
CA CYS A 60 -14.23 -5.35 5.72
C CYS A 60 -15.71 -5.31 6.14
N SER A 61 -16.05 -4.37 7.00
CA SER A 61 -17.44 -4.17 7.47
C SER A 61 -18.05 -2.93 6.85
N ILE A 62 -19.28 -3.10 6.33
CA ILE A 62 -20.00 -2.05 5.59
C ILE A 62 -21.38 -1.90 6.24
N ALA A 63 -21.69 -0.72 6.77
CA ALA A 63 -23.04 -0.37 7.25
C ALA A 63 -23.75 0.54 6.25
N ILE A 64 -25.07 0.56 6.34
CA ILE A 64 -25.91 1.52 5.62
C ILE A 64 -26.36 2.63 6.58
N ALA A 65 -26.52 3.85 6.06
CA ALA A 65 -26.84 5.02 6.88
C ALA A 65 -28.21 4.90 7.58
N SER A 66 -29.18 4.22 6.96
CA SER A 66 -30.49 3.91 7.54
C SER A 66 -30.46 2.81 8.61
N GLY A 67 -29.31 2.15 8.79
CA GLY A 67 -29.14 1.08 9.77
C GLY A 67 -28.99 1.60 11.21
N SER A 68 -28.76 0.66 12.14
CA SER A 68 -28.57 0.98 13.56
C SER A 68 -27.28 1.77 13.80
N ASP A 69 -27.32 2.68 14.79
CA ASP A 69 -26.14 3.44 15.22
C ASP A 69 -24.97 2.53 15.62
N ALA A 70 -25.27 1.41 16.26
CA ALA A 70 -24.27 0.44 16.65
C ALA A 70 -23.56 -0.20 15.43
N ALA A 71 -24.31 -0.51 14.36
CA ALA A 71 -23.71 -1.02 13.12
C ALA A 71 -22.82 0.03 12.44
N ARG A 72 -23.27 1.29 12.39
CA ARG A 72 -22.49 2.40 11.82
C ARG A 72 -21.19 2.66 12.59
N GLN A 73 -21.22 2.62 13.91
CA GLN A 73 -20.04 2.87 14.74
C GLN A 73 -18.95 1.81 14.64
N ILE A 74 -19.31 0.55 14.41
CA ILE A 74 -18.35 -0.54 14.33
C ILE A 74 -17.88 -0.84 12.91
N SER A 75 -18.57 -0.30 11.90
CA SER A 75 -18.23 -0.57 10.49
C SER A 75 -17.13 0.36 9.99
N GLN A 76 -16.27 -0.19 9.13
CA GLN A 76 -15.17 0.54 8.50
C GLN A 76 -15.65 1.47 7.39
N VAL A 77 -16.78 1.13 6.75
CA VAL A 77 -17.38 1.89 5.66
C VAL A 77 -18.86 2.10 5.97
N VAL A 78 -19.39 3.30 5.73
CA VAL A 78 -20.82 3.61 5.83
C VAL A 78 -21.32 4.15 4.49
N LEU A 79 -22.31 3.49 3.89
CA LEU A 79 -22.99 3.93 2.68
C LEU A 79 -24.06 4.96 3.06
N LEU A 80 -23.79 6.24 2.78
CA LEU A 80 -24.65 7.34 3.22
C LEU A 80 -26.04 7.31 2.57
N ASP A 81 -26.10 6.98 1.28
CA ASP A 81 -27.37 6.90 0.53
C ASP A 81 -28.06 5.54 0.66
N SER A 82 -27.51 4.63 1.46
CA SER A 82 -28.00 3.25 1.62
C SER A 82 -28.14 2.47 0.29
N ASP A 83 -27.42 2.89 -0.75
CA ASP A 83 -27.47 2.32 -2.07
C ASP A 83 -26.18 1.53 -2.39
N PHE A 84 -26.33 0.23 -2.63
CA PHE A 84 -25.25 -0.68 -2.97
C PHE A 84 -24.69 -0.48 -4.38
N THR A 85 -25.37 0.24 -5.26
CA THR A 85 -24.88 0.53 -6.62
C THR A 85 -23.61 1.35 -6.62
N TYR A 86 -23.29 2.05 -5.51
CA TYR A 86 -22.03 2.79 -5.34
C TYR A 86 -20.82 1.90 -4.99
N LEU A 87 -21.02 0.66 -4.52
CA LEU A 87 -19.90 -0.21 -4.12
C LEU A 87 -18.84 -0.41 -5.22
N PRO A 88 -19.17 -0.62 -6.50
CA PRO A 88 -18.17 -0.69 -7.55
C PRO A 88 -17.31 0.57 -7.65
N GLN A 89 -17.92 1.75 -7.49
CA GLN A 89 -17.19 3.04 -7.51
C GLN A 89 -16.26 3.16 -6.30
N VAL A 90 -16.72 2.79 -5.11
CA VAL A 90 -15.90 2.76 -3.87
C VAL A 90 -14.68 1.86 -4.06
N VAL A 91 -14.86 0.68 -4.67
CA VAL A 91 -13.74 -0.24 -4.98
C VAL A 91 -12.77 0.38 -5.98
N LEU A 92 -13.26 1.08 -7.00
CA LEU A 92 -12.41 1.76 -7.99
C LEU A 92 -11.62 2.91 -7.35
N GLU A 93 -12.26 3.73 -6.52
CA GLU A 93 -11.57 4.78 -5.76
C GLU A 93 -10.53 4.21 -4.79
N GLY A 94 -10.86 3.13 -4.08
CA GLY A 94 -9.91 2.43 -3.22
C GLY A 94 -8.69 1.92 -3.99
N ARG A 95 -8.87 1.41 -5.22
CA ARG A 95 -7.75 1.00 -6.09
C ARG A 95 -6.86 2.17 -6.48
N LYS A 96 -7.45 3.32 -6.88
CA LYS A 96 -6.68 4.54 -7.18
C LYS A 96 -5.80 4.95 -5.99
N VAL A 97 -6.41 5.04 -4.80
CA VAL A 97 -5.69 5.42 -3.58
C VAL A 97 -4.54 4.46 -3.30
N VAL A 98 -4.78 3.16 -3.30
CA VAL A 98 -3.73 2.17 -2.99
C VAL A 98 -2.63 2.16 -4.06
N ASN A 99 -2.97 2.28 -5.35
CA ASN A 99 -1.98 2.35 -6.42
C ASN A 99 -1.13 3.61 -6.31
N ASN A 100 -1.73 4.78 -6.07
CA ASN A 100 -1.02 6.04 -5.90
C ASN A 100 -0.12 6.00 -4.65
N VAL A 101 -0.64 5.54 -3.51
CA VAL A 101 0.17 5.39 -2.29
C VAL A 101 1.33 4.41 -2.49
N THR A 102 1.11 3.30 -3.20
CA THR A 102 2.17 2.33 -3.48
C THR A 102 3.27 2.92 -4.37
N ARG A 103 2.88 3.70 -5.38
CA ARG A 103 3.82 4.39 -6.28
C ARG A 103 4.64 5.43 -5.52
N THR A 104 3.98 6.31 -4.78
CA THR A 104 4.63 7.33 -3.95
C THR A 104 5.57 6.69 -2.92
N ALA A 105 5.13 5.64 -2.23
CA ALA A 105 5.97 4.94 -1.26
C ALA A 105 7.22 4.33 -1.90
N ALA A 106 7.14 3.82 -3.13
CA ALA A 106 8.31 3.29 -3.83
C ALA A 106 9.37 4.36 -4.03
N VAL A 107 8.99 5.58 -4.45
CA VAL A 107 9.90 6.73 -4.60
C VAL A 107 10.61 7.06 -3.28
N PHE A 108 9.87 7.16 -2.18
CA PHE A 108 10.46 7.40 -0.85
C PHE A 108 11.37 6.26 -0.38
N PHE A 109 11.04 5.01 -0.72
CA PHE A 109 11.91 3.87 -0.38
C PHE A 109 13.23 3.89 -1.13
N ILE A 110 13.28 4.36 -2.37
CA ILE A 110 14.53 4.51 -3.12
C ILE A 110 15.49 5.42 -2.35
N LYS A 111 15.01 6.60 -1.95
CA LYS A 111 15.80 7.53 -1.15
C LYS A 111 16.29 6.92 0.15
N THR A 112 15.41 6.28 0.89
CA THR A 112 15.76 5.66 2.17
C THR A 112 16.83 4.60 1.99
N ILE A 113 16.69 3.73 0.99
CA ILE A 113 17.64 2.64 0.74
C ILE A 113 18.99 3.19 0.31
N TYR A 114 19.05 4.08 -0.71
CA TYR A 114 20.34 4.61 -1.16
C TYR A 114 21.03 5.43 -0.06
N SER A 115 20.29 6.21 0.74
CA SER A 115 20.89 6.98 1.84
C SER A 115 21.51 6.08 2.89
N VAL A 116 20.87 5.00 3.27
CA VAL A 116 21.40 4.01 4.21
C VAL A 116 22.65 3.34 3.62
N LEU A 117 22.58 2.88 2.36
CA LEU A 117 23.71 2.22 1.71
C LEU A 117 24.93 3.14 1.55
N VAL A 118 24.72 4.38 1.12
CA VAL A 118 25.78 5.38 0.99
C VAL A 118 26.37 5.73 2.36
N SER A 119 25.55 5.88 3.38
CA SER A 119 26.02 6.12 4.77
C SER A 119 26.88 4.99 5.28
N PHE A 120 26.48 3.74 5.02
CA PHE A 120 27.26 2.55 5.38
C PHE A 120 28.61 2.51 4.65
N PHE A 121 28.60 2.83 3.35
CA PHE A 121 29.82 2.93 2.55
C PHE A 121 30.76 4.02 3.08
N CYS A 122 30.25 5.23 3.35
CA CYS A 122 31.06 6.32 3.89
C CYS A 122 31.65 5.96 5.26
N LEU A 123 30.88 5.30 6.12
CA LEU A 123 31.39 4.83 7.41
C LEU A 123 32.49 3.76 7.26
N ALA A 124 32.31 2.79 6.37
CA ALA A 124 33.25 1.70 6.15
C ALA A 124 34.60 2.18 5.60
N LEU A 125 34.60 3.18 4.72
CA LEU A 125 35.80 3.75 4.11
C LEU A 125 36.31 5.00 4.82
N ASN A 126 35.67 5.44 5.89
CA ASN A 126 35.99 6.67 6.62
C ASN A 126 36.08 7.91 5.69
N VAL A 127 35.13 8.02 4.76
CA VAL A 127 35.01 9.17 3.85
C VAL A 127 33.80 10.04 4.22
N PRO A 128 33.84 11.36 3.96
CA PRO A 128 32.72 12.24 4.27
C PRO A 128 31.50 11.90 3.39
N PHE A 129 30.30 12.16 3.93
CA PHE A 129 29.07 11.97 3.19
C PHE A 129 29.02 12.94 1.98
N PRO A 130 28.67 12.46 0.77
CA PRO A 130 28.85 13.23 -0.47
C PRO A 130 27.86 14.39 -0.65
N PHE A 131 26.79 14.43 0.10
CA PHE A 131 25.74 15.45 -0.02
C PHE A 131 25.68 16.37 1.21
N ILE A 132 25.35 17.63 0.97
CA ILE A 132 24.98 18.57 2.04
C ILE A 132 23.45 18.61 2.19
N PRO A 133 22.93 18.96 3.38
CA PRO A 133 21.48 18.91 3.66
C PRO A 133 20.63 19.68 2.67
N ILE A 134 21.08 20.86 2.23
CA ILE A 134 20.30 21.67 1.26
C ILE A 134 20.15 20.99 -0.10
N GLN A 135 21.13 20.20 -0.57
CA GLN A 135 21.04 19.46 -1.81
C GLN A 135 19.97 18.36 -1.70
N ILE A 136 19.95 17.63 -0.58
CA ILE A 136 18.93 16.62 -0.30
C ILE A 136 17.54 17.25 -0.25
N THR A 137 17.39 18.39 0.44
CA THR A 137 16.11 19.12 0.51
C THR A 137 15.59 19.55 -0.87
N LEU A 138 16.48 19.97 -1.78
CA LEU A 138 16.11 20.33 -3.14
C LEU A 138 15.63 19.12 -3.94
N VAL A 139 16.32 17.97 -3.82
CA VAL A 139 15.89 16.71 -4.45
C VAL A 139 14.53 16.29 -3.90
N ASP A 140 14.33 16.34 -2.58
CA ASP A 140 13.08 16.01 -1.93
C ASP A 140 11.92 16.88 -2.43
N ALA A 141 12.11 18.18 -2.48
CA ALA A 141 11.06 19.10 -2.89
C ALA A 141 10.72 18.99 -4.37
N CYS A 142 11.74 18.97 -5.27
CA CYS A 142 11.54 19.10 -6.70
C CYS A 142 11.32 17.75 -7.41
N ILE A 143 11.91 16.66 -6.90
CA ILE A 143 11.90 15.36 -7.58
C ILE A 143 10.99 14.35 -6.87
N GLU A 144 10.88 14.42 -5.54
CA GLU A 144 10.04 13.47 -4.81
C GLU A 144 8.67 14.05 -4.44
N ALA A 145 8.63 15.22 -3.78
CA ALA A 145 7.38 15.77 -3.26
C ALA A 145 6.45 16.27 -4.36
N TRP A 146 6.99 17.03 -5.32
CA TRP A 146 6.18 17.63 -6.38
C TRP A 146 5.57 16.58 -7.34
N PRO A 147 6.32 15.63 -7.91
CA PRO A 147 5.73 14.56 -8.72
C PRO A 147 4.78 13.68 -7.92
N SER A 148 5.11 13.33 -6.67
CA SER A 148 4.22 12.56 -5.79
C SER A 148 2.89 13.26 -5.54
N PHE A 149 2.90 14.60 -5.42
CA PHE A 149 1.68 15.38 -5.33
C PHE A 149 0.85 15.31 -6.62
N LEU A 150 1.48 15.37 -7.78
CA LEU A 150 0.80 15.27 -9.07
C LEU A 150 0.18 13.88 -9.30
N THR A 151 0.79 12.81 -8.78
CA THR A 151 0.22 11.45 -8.92
C THR A 151 -1.12 11.27 -8.21
N ILE A 152 -1.48 12.16 -7.25
CA ILE A 152 -2.81 12.14 -6.60
C ILE A 152 -3.92 12.33 -7.63
N PHE A 153 -3.66 13.07 -8.71
CA PHE A 153 -4.63 13.32 -9.78
C PHE A 153 -4.71 12.20 -10.82
N GLU A 154 -3.81 11.22 -10.78
CA GLU A 154 -3.83 10.09 -11.69
C GLU A 154 -4.90 9.07 -11.30
N SER A 155 -5.64 8.59 -12.30
CA SER A 155 -6.71 7.60 -12.14
C SER A 155 -6.22 6.18 -12.45
N ASP A 156 -5.32 5.62 -11.65
CA ASP A 156 -4.91 4.23 -11.81
C ASP A 156 -5.88 3.29 -11.08
N THR A 157 -6.80 2.68 -11.84
CA THR A 157 -7.81 1.73 -11.34
C THR A 157 -7.41 0.26 -11.53
N ARG A 158 -6.16 -0.02 -11.94
CA ARG A 158 -5.67 -1.39 -12.16
C ARG A 158 -5.86 -2.24 -10.91
N ARG A 159 -6.12 -3.52 -11.11
CA ARG A 159 -6.31 -4.45 -10.00
C ARG A 159 -5.00 -4.59 -9.21
N ILE A 160 -5.09 -4.33 -7.92
CA ILE A 160 -3.97 -4.49 -6.99
C ILE A 160 -3.62 -5.98 -6.91
N ARG A 161 -2.33 -6.29 -7.14
CA ARG A 161 -1.78 -7.64 -7.01
C ARG A 161 -0.63 -7.61 -6.02
N GLY A 162 -0.64 -8.53 -5.06
CA GLY A 162 0.42 -8.65 -4.06
C GLY A 162 0.21 -7.80 -2.81
N ARG A 163 1.22 -7.80 -1.95
CA ARG A 163 1.26 -7.04 -0.70
C ARG A 163 1.93 -5.69 -0.94
N PHE A 164 1.42 -4.64 -0.30
CA PHE A 164 1.92 -3.27 -0.42
C PHE A 164 3.45 -3.17 -0.25
N LEU A 165 3.97 -3.58 0.90
CA LEU A 165 5.38 -3.40 1.25
C LEU A 165 6.35 -4.16 0.31
N PRO A 166 6.17 -5.47 0.03
CA PRO A 166 7.03 -6.17 -0.92
C PRO A 166 6.96 -5.59 -2.34
N THR A 167 5.80 -5.11 -2.76
CA THR A 167 5.62 -4.50 -4.09
C THR A 167 6.36 -3.17 -4.19
N ALA A 168 6.22 -2.30 -3.19
CA ALA A 168 6.91 -1.01 -3.16
C ALA A 168 8.43 -1.17 -3.04
N LEU A 169 8.92 -2.06 -2.15
CA LEU A 169 10.34 -2.35 -2.00
C LEU A 169 10.93 -3.02 -3.24
N GLY A 170 10.20 -3.95 -3.87
CA GLY A 170 10.65 -4.63 -5.09
C GLY A 170 10.83 -3.66 -6.26
N LYS A 171 10.02 -2.61 -6.35
CA LYS A 171 10.18 -1.53 -7.32
C LYS A 171 11.35 -0.59 -6.96
N ALA A 172 11.51 -0.28 -5.67
CA ALA A 172 12.52 0.68 -5.21
C ALA A 172 13.95 0.11 -5.21
N ALA A 173 14.14 -1.15 -4.82
CA ALA A 173 15.46 -1.73 -4.58
C ALA A 173 16.42 -1.66 -5.79
N PRO A 174 16.03 -2.03 -7.03
CA PRO A 174 16.96 -2.01 -8.16
C PRO A 174 17.47 -0.59 -8.45
N PHE A 175 16.60 0.42 -8.37
CA PHE A 175 17.00 1.81 -8.57
C PHE A 175 17.92 2.32 -7.46
N ALA A 176 17.57 2.04 -6.20
CA ALA A 176 18.40 2.42 -5.06
C ALA A 176 19.80 1.80 -5.12
N ILE A 177 19.91 0.54 -5.53
CA ILE A 177 21.20 -0.15 -5.73
C ILE A 177 21.98 0.49 -6.89
N ALA A 178 21.31 0.80 -8.01
CA ALA A 178 21.95 1.43 -9.16
C ALA A 178 22.49 2.83 -8.79
N VAL A 179 21.71 3.67 -8.14
CA VAL A 179 22.11 5.00 -7.66
C VAL A 179 23.28 4.89 -6.68
N THR A 180 23.20 3.97 -5.72
CA THR A 180 24.30 3.74 -4.76
C THR A 180 25.57 3.30 -5.46
N GLY A 181 25.48 2.33 -6.38
CA GLY A 181 26.61 1.85 -7.15
C GLY A 181 27.28 2.96 -7.98
N MET A 182 26.48 3.83 -8.59
CA MET A 182 26.97 4.97 -9.37
C MET A 182 27.70 5.99 -8.46
N ILE A 183 27.15 6.32 -7.29
CA ILE A 183 27.78 7.21 -6.32
C ILE A 183 29.10 6.63 -5.83
N ILE A 184 29.13 5.34 -5.48
CA ILE A 184 30.34 4.64 -5.03
C ILE A 184 31.40 4.60 -6.13
N ALA A 185 31.04 4.18 -7.34
CA ALA A 185 31.96 4.12 -8.47
C ALA A 185 32.58 5.49 -8.76
N PHE A 186 31.76 6.52 -8.75
CA PHE A 186 32.26 7.89 -8.95
C PHE A 186 33.19 8.34 -7.81
N SER A 187 32.85 8.05 -6.54
CA SER A 187 33.70 8.35 -5.37
C SER A 187 35.09 7.73 -5.45
N LEU A 188 35.20 6.54 -6.07
CA LEU A 188 36.47 5.81 -6.18
C LEU A 188 37.31 6.23 -7.39
N ILE A 189 36.69 6.67 -8.47
CA ILE A 189 37.36 6.91 -9.75
C ILE A 189 37.71 8.39 -9.96
N ALA A 190 36.92 9.32 -9.39
CA ALA A 190 37.01 10.72 -9.71
C ALA A 190 38.24 11.41 -9.08
N PRO A 191 39.16 12.01 -9.90
CA PRO A 191 40.33 12.71 -9.43
C PRO A 191 40.06 14.18 -9.06
N PHE A 192 38.81 14.54 -8.79
CA PHE A 192 38.40 15.93 -8.59
C PHE A 192 38.52 16.36 -7.12
N GLY A 193 38.55 17.67 -6.86
CA GLY A 193 38.51 18.21 -5.53
C GLY A 193 37.14 17.99 -4.86
N GLU A 194 37.10 18.08 -3.52
CA GLU A 194 35.91 17.75 -2.72
C GLU A 194 34.63 18.47 -3.18
N THR A 195 34.72 19.76 -3.49
CA THR A 195 33.59 20.58 -3.95
C THR A 195 33.07 20.15 -5.32
N GLN A 196 33.98 19.81 -6.24
CA GLN A 196 33.62 19.35 -7.59
C GLN A 196 32.97 17.96 -7.54
N ASN A 197 33.50 17.06 -6.72
CA ASN A 197 32.93 15.74 -6.50
C ASN A 197 31.48 15.84 -5.98
N ARG A 198 31.21 16.70 -5.01
CA ARG A 198 29.86 16.93 -4.48
C ARG A 198 28.90 17.44 -5.55
N THR A 199 29.33 18.36 -6.40
CA THR A 199 28.50 18.91 -7.48
C THR A 199 28.15 17.85 -8.52
N VAL A 200 29.14 17.04 -8.94
CA VAL A 200 28.90 15.98 -9.92
C VAL A 200 28.02 14.87 -9.36
N MET A 201 28.23 14.46 -8.10
CA MET A 201 27.40 13.47 -7.44
C MET A 201 25.94 13.96 -7.28
N PHE A 202 25.76 15.24 -7.00
CA PHE A 202 24.42 15.84 -6.95
C PHE A 202 23.75 15.85 -8.33
N ALA A 203 24.48 16.19 -9.40
CA ALA A 203 23.98 16.12 -10.77
C ALA A 203 23.63 14.69 -11.20
N LEU A 204 24.44 13.70 -10.81
CA LEU A 204 24.16 12.29 -11.03
C LEU A 204 22.91 11.83 -10.29
N LEU A 205 22.72 12.25 -9.05
CA LEU A 205 21.52 11.93 -8.27
C LEU A 205 20.27 12.49 -8.96
N ILE A 206 20.28 13.74 -9.41
CA ILE A 206 19.17 14.37 -10.13
C ILE A 206 18.85 13.62 -11.42
N THR A 207 19.86 13.29 -12.23
CA THR A 207 19.66 12.60 -13.52
C THR A 207 19.14 11.18 -13.32
N ALA A 208 19.63 10.45 -12.33
CA ALA A 208 19.15 9.12 -11.97
C ALA A 208 17.70 9.16 -11.50
N SER A 209 17.33 10.13 -10.65
CA SER A 209 15.96 10.28 -10.14
C SER A 209 14.97 10.62 -11.26
N ARG A 210 15.35 11.44 -12.25
CA ARG A 210 14.51 11.72 -13.42
C ARG A 210 14.34 10.52 -14.35
N SER A 211 15.37 9.70 -14.52
CA SER A 211 15.29 8.49 -15.35
C SER A 211 14.29 7.47 -14.80
N GLU A 212 14.12 7.45 -13.50
CA GLU A 212 13.16 6.58 -12.81
C GLU A 212 11.71 6.97 -13.11
N GLU A 213 11.40 8.26 -13.08
CA GLU A 213 10.06 8.77 -13.35
C GLU A 213 9.57 8.29 -14.73
N HIS A 214 10.42 8.38 -15.77
CA HIS A 214 10.11 7.87 -17.11
C HIS A 214 9.95 6.35 -17.17
N THR A 215 10.72 5.59 -16.41
CA THR A 215 10.64 4.12 -16.42
C THR A 215 9.39 3.60 -15.70
N SER A 216 8.95 4.30 -14.67
CA SER A 216 7.72 3.96 -13.93
C SER A 216 6.44 4.23 -14.72
N GLU A 217 6.48 5.16 -15.68
CA GLU A 217 5.35 5.45 -16.59
C GLU A 217 5.18 4.40 -17.69
N LEU A 218 6.24 3.66 -18.03
CA LEU A 218 6.24 2.66 -19.10
C LEU A 218 5.87 1.23 -18.62
N GLN A 219 5.67 1.00 -17.31
CA GLN A 219 5.25 -0.27 -16.69
C GLN A 219 3.82 -0.21 -16.12
#